data_98125eca13af814ac991676bd0c13546
#
_entry.id   98125eca13af814ac991676bd0c13546
#
_cell.length_a   1.000
_cell.length_b   1.000
_cell.length_c   1.000
_cell.angle_alpha   90.00
_cell.angle_beta   90.00
_cell.angle_gamma   90.00
#
_symmetry.space_group_name_H-M   'P 1'
#
loop_
_entity.id
_entity.type
_entity.pdbx_description
1 polymer ?
#
loop_
_entity_poly.entity_id
_entity_poly.type
_entity_poly.pdbx_seq_one_letter_code
_entity_poly.pdbx_strand_id
1 'polypeptide(L)'
;MVRPFGADHSVLAWERAAAGAQRPVTTGRRIAVVSTEGGSGRTLAVATLALTFSSLRNDAVAALDLSDGASPLQRRLGAEEVRTLTQALSQEGPAPVSEEGEQRVWYAAPDALEEPLDADLVSEWMGRLSRRAAITLVECPTTLDDPRTRAVVESAHVVLVVGTATASGARQLAELYRAMLPDGDLDARPVLGLLTERATDANPSTRSLSRWLDRQGVGHHVASHDRHLATGATIDMAQLAEAHRIGWARTASTLLALSRGQAPTP
;
A
#
# COMPACT_ATOMS: atom_id res chain seq x y z
N MET A 1 -10.57 38.24 -12.35
CA MET A 1 -9.46 37.74 -13.21
C MET A 1 -8.95 36.43 -12.57
N VAL A 2 -9.43 35.30 -13.07
CA VAL A 2 -9.09 33.95 -12.53
C VAL A 2 -7.71 33.58 -13.06
N ARG A 3 -6.78 33.19 -12.17
CA ARG A 3 -5.43 32.75 -12.55
C ARG A 3 -5.49 31.35 -13.17
N PRO A 4 -5.18 31.13 -14.45
CA PRO A 4 -5.23 29.82 -15.11
C PRO A 4 -4.02 28.91 -14.81
N PHE A 5 -3.02 29.39 -14.06
CA PHE A 5 -1.76 28.66 -13.88
C PHE A 5 -1.76 27.50 -12.85
N GLY A 6 -2.82 27.35 -12.05
CA GLY A 6 -2.90 26.26 -11.06
C GLY A 6 -3.43 24.95 -11.64
N ALA A 7 -4.33 25.04 -12.61
CA ALA A 7 -4.97 23.85 -13.21
C ALA A 7 -3.99 23.03 -14.08
N ASP A 8 -3.10 23.69 -14.81
CA ASP A 8 -2.15 23.01 -15.70
C ASP A 8 -1.13 22.16 -14.93
N HIS A 9 -0.71 22.60 -13.74
CA HIS A 9 0.23 21.85 -12.92
C HIS A 9 -0.38 20.61 -12.27
N SER A 10 -1.64 20.65 -11.86
CA SER A 10 -2.32 19.48 -11.25
C SER A 10 -2.63 18.44 -12.32
N VAL A 11 -3.08 18.85 -13.49
CA VAL A 11 -3.33 17.95 -14.63
C VAL A 11 -2.06 17.22 -15.06
N LEU A 12 -0.97 17.95 -15.28
CA LEU A 12 0.33 17.34 -15.62
C LEU A 12 0.86 16.41 -14.53
N ALA A 13 0.66 16.77 -13.26
CA ALA A 13 1.06 15.91 -12.13
C ALA A 13 0.25 14.62 -12.08
N TRP A 14 -1.06 14.71 -12.32
CA TRP A 14 -1.95 13.55 -12.46
C TRP A 14 -1.55 12.65 -13.61
N GLU A 15 -1.40 13.22 -14.83
CA GLU A 15 -1.03 12.48 -16.04
C GLU A 15 0.28 11.70 -15.85
N ARG A 16 1.32 12.33 -15.29
CA ARG A 16 2.59 11.66 -15.01
C ARG A 16 2.44 10.52 -14.00
N ALA A 17 1.72 10.76 -12.90
CA ALA A 17 1.50 9.77 -11.88
C ALA A 17 0.67 8.58 -12.41
N ALA A 18 -0.42 8.88 -13.15
CA ALA A 18 -1.27 7.87 -13.76
C ALA A 18 -0.49 7.04 -14.80
N ALA A 19 0.23 7.68 -15.72
CA ALA A 19 1.05 6.99 -16.72
C ALA A 19 2.12 6.09 -16.05
N GLY A 20 2.71 6.53 -14.94
CA GLY A 20 3.64 5.72 -14.17
C GLY A 20 3.01 4.48 -13.55
N ALA A 21 1.81 4.62 -12.95
CA ALA A 21 1.07 3.53 -12.33
C ALA A 21 0.44 2.55 -13.36
N GLN A 22 0.23 3.00 -14.59
CA GLN A 22 -0.30 2.19 -15.71
C GLN A 22 0.76 1.40 -16.46
N ARG A 23 2.04 1.57 -16.15
CA ARG A 23 3.12 0.85 -16.89
C ARG A 23 2.88 -0.65 -16.87
N PRO A 24 3.02 -1.32 -18.05
CA PRO A 24 2.83 -2.77 -18.13
C PRO A 24 3.78 -3.53 -17.23
N VAL A 25 3.32 -4.65 -16.68
CA VAL A 25 4.13 -5.61 -15.94
C VAL A 25 4.08 -6.97 -16.66
N THR A 26 5.20 -7.65 -16.74
CA THR A 26 5.29 -8.98 -17.37
C THR A 26 4.93 -10.09 -16.39
N THR A 27 5.14 -9.84 -15.09
CA THR A 27 4.78 -10.72 -13.99
C THR A 27 4.15 -9.88 -12.88
N GLY A 28 3.23 -10.45 -12.11
CA GLY A 28 2.58 -9.73 -11.02
C GLY A 28 3.60 -9.16 -10.03
N ARG A 29 3.37 -7.92 -9.59
CA ARG A 29 4.21 -7.20 -8.62
C ARG A 29 3.63 -7.32 -7.22
N ARG A 30 4.44 -7.79 -6.30
CA ARG A 30 4.10 -7.97 -4.88
C ARG A 30 4.65 -6.80 -4.07
N ILE A 31 3.78 -6.17 -3.30
CA ILE A 31 4.08 -5.02 -2.46
C ILE A 31 3.78 -5.42 -1.02
N ALA A 32 4.80 -5.58 -0.20
CA ALA A 32 4.63 -5.77 1.24
C ALA A 32 4.36 -4.42 1.90
N VAL A 33 3.36 -4.34 2.77
CA VAL A 33 3.06 -3.13 3.55
C VAL A 33 3.25 -3.43 5.02
N VAL A 34 4.25 -2.81 5.62
CA VAL A 34 4.72 -3.06 6.99
C VAL A 34 4.73 -1.81 7.83
N SER A 35 4.67 -1.98 9.15
CA SER A 35 4.90 -0.93 10.13
C SER A 35 5.27 -1.54 11.48
N THR A 36 5.86 -0.76 12.37
CA THR A 36 6.20 -1.18 13.74
C THR A 36 5.15 -0.79 14.77
N GLU A 37 4.15 0.01 14.38
CA GLU A 37 3.13 0.50 15.32
C GLU A 37 1.71 0.22 14.82
N GLY A 38 0.81 -0.11 15.76
CA GLY A 38 -0.62 -0.17 15.50
C GLY A 38 -1.17 1.21 15.15
N GLY A 39 -2.12 1.24 14.19
CA GLY A 39 -2.73 2.48 13.76
C GLY A 39 -1.82 3.42 12.95
N SER A 40 -0.70 2.94 12.43
CA SER A 40 0.17 3.71 11.51
C SER A 40 -0.49 4.09 10.19
N GLY A 41 -1.63 3.47 9.84
CA GLY A 41 -2.30 3.67 8.56
C GLY A 41 -1.98 2.61 7.51
N ARG A 42 -1.44 1.43 7.88
CA ARG A 42 -1.19 0.32 6.95
C ARG A 42 -2.45 -0.05 6.15
N THR A 43 -3.53 -0.36 6.86
CA THR A 43 -4.83 -0.70 6.25
C THR A 43 -5.31 0.38 5.28
N LEU A 44 -5.17 1.66 5.70
CA LEU A 44 -5.47 2.79 4.82
C LEU A 44 -4.61 2.78 3.56
N ALA A 45 -3.31 2.56 3.72
CA ALA A 45 -2.37 2.54 2.60
C ALA A 45 -2.69 1.40 1.63
N VAL A 46 -2.92 0.17 2.14
CA VAL A 46 -3.29 -0.98 1.30
C VAL A 46 -4.59 -0.72 0.54
N ALA A 47 -5.64 -0.31 1.25
CA ALA A 47 -6.95 -0.07 0.63
C ALA A 47 -6.87 1.03 -0.43
N THR A 48 -6.30 2.19 -0.08
CA THR A 48 -6.26 3.34 -1.01
C THR A 48 -5.37 3.07 -2.22
N LEU A 49 -4.23 2.37 -2.03
CA LEU A 49 -3.37 1.98 -3.14
C LEU A 49 -4.03 0.92 -4.04
N ALA A 50 -4.74 -0.06 -3.46
CA ALA A 50 -5.47 -1.06 -4.23
C ALA A 50 -6.52 -0.39 -5.12
N LEU A 51 -7.33 0.51 -4.55
CA LEU A 51 -8.32 1.28 -5.30
C LEU A 51 -7.69 2.22 -6.33
N THR A 52 -6.56 2.86 -5.99
CA THR A 52 -5.81 3.71 -6.94
C THR A 52 -5.29 2.89 -8.13
N PHE A 53 -4.65 1.74 -7.89
CA PHE A 53 -4.20 0.88 -8.98
C PHE A 53 -5.37 0.38 -9.82
N SER A 54 -6.46 -0.07 -9.19
CA SER A 54 -7.66 -0.55 -9.89
C SER A 54 -8.32 0.53 -10.76
N SER A 55 -8.37 1.78 -10.29
CA SER A 55 -8.91 2.89 -11.08
C SER A 55 -8.03 3.29 -12.27
N LEU A 56 -6.74 2.99 -12.22
CA LEU A 56 -5.78 3.36 -13.27
C LEU A 56 -5.45 2.21 -14.23
N ARG A 57 -5.73 0.96 -13.86
CA ARG A 57 -5.33 -0.24 -14.59
C ARG A 57 -6.53 -1.08 -14.98
N ASN A 58 -6.41 -1.79 -16.11
CA ASN A 58 -7.43 -2.74 -16.58
C ASN A 58 -7.18 -4.18 -16.11
N ASP A 59 -6.02 -4.45 -15.53
CA ASP A 59 -5.68 -5.76 -14.98
C ASP A 59 -6.05 -5.89 -13.50
N ALA A 60 -6.14 -7.12 -12.99
CA ALA A 60 -6.56 -7.37 -11.63
C ALA A 60 -5.54 -6.86 -10.59
N VAL A 61 -6.05 -6.32 -9.49
CA VAL A 61 -5.29 -5.93 -8.30
C VAL A 61 -5.77 -6.77 -7.13
N ALA A 62 -4.86 -7.38 -6.37
CA ALA A 62 -5.17 -8.14 -5.16
C ALA A 62 -4.75 -7.37 -3.91
N ALA A 63 -5.62 -7.37 -2.90
CA ALA A 63 -5.35 -6.85 -1.57
C ALA A 63 -5.51 -7.99 -0.56
N LEU A 64 -4.42 -8.34 0.12
CA LEU A 64 -4.39 -9.40 1.13
C LEU A 64 -4.24 -8.80 2.51
N ASP A 65 -5.05 -9.29 3.44
CA ASP A 65 -4.93 -8.96 4.86
C ASP A 65 -4.34 -10.17 5.60
N LEU A 66 -3.13 -10.03 6.08
CA LEU A 66 -2.49 -11.01 6.98
C LEU A 66 -2.41 -10.49 8.42
N SER A 67 -3.07 -9.37 8.72
CA SER A 67 -3.13 -8.83 10.07
C SER A 67 -3.98 -9.73 10.98
N ASP A 68 -3.65 -9.74 12.27
CA ASP A 68 -4.41 -10.52 13.24
C ASP A 68 -5.70 -9.78 13.65
N GLY A 69 -6.82 -10.48 13.66
CA GLY A 69 -8.11 -9.99 14.15
C GLY A 69 -9.09 -9.56 13.07
N ALA A 70 -10.14 -8.84 13.47
CA ALA A 70 -11.18 -8.35 12.56
C ALA A 70 -10.56 -7.41 11.52
N SER A 71 -10.71 -7.75 10.26
CA SER A 71 -10.08 -7.04 9.15
C SER A 71 -10.71 -5.67 8.88
N PRO A 72 -10.06 -4.57 9.25
CA PRO A 72 -10.49 -3.25 8.82
C PRO A 72 -10.36 -3.06 7.31
N LEU A 73 -9.49 -3.83 6.63
CA LEU A 73 -9.24 -3.75 5.19
C LEU A 73 -10.50 -4.10 4.40
N GLN A 74 -11.22 -5.16 4.79
CA GLN A 74 -12.50 -5.54 4.20
C GLN A 74 -13.45 -4.36 4.13
N ARG A 75 -13.71 -3.74 5.29
CA ARG A 75 -14.62 -2.59 5.40
C ARG A 75 -14.12 -1.39 4.57
N ARG A 76 -12.82 -1.13 4.57
CA ARG A 76 -12.24 -0.04 3.79
C ARG A 76 -12.43 -0.21 2.30
N LEU A 77 -12.33 -1.45 1.82
CA LEU A 77 -12.57 -1.79 0.42
C LEU A 77 -14.05 -1.88 0.07
N GLY A 78 -14.95 -2.00 1.05
CA GLY A 78 -16.37 -2.26 0.81
C GLY A 78 -16.65 -3.70 0.34
N ALA A 79 -15.78 -4.64 0.71
CA ALA A 79 -15.95 -6.04 0.32
C ALA A 79 -17.11 -6.67 1.12
N GLU A 80 -18.17 -7.09 0.43
CA GLU A 80 -19.33 -7.77 1.04
C GLU A 80 -19.00 -9.22 1.36
N GLU A 81 -18.29 -9.90 0.46
CA GLU A 81 -17.83 -11.27 0.66
C GLU A 81 -16.34 -11.31 1.01
N VAL A 82 -16.02 -12.12 2.02
CA VAL A 82 -14.64 -12.47 2.35
C VAL A 82 -14.39 -13.88 1.87
N ARG A 83 -13.49 -14.05 0.93
CA ARG A 83 -12.95 -15.38 0.66
C ARG A 83 -11.75 -15.61 1.54
N THR A 84 -11.69 -16.81 2.13
CA THR A 84 -10.48 -17.22 2.84
C THR A 84 -9.33 -17.31 1.84
N LEU A 85 -8.11 -17.22 2.33
CA LEU A 85 -6.95 -17.38 1.47
C LEU A 85 -6.94 -18.76 0.80
N THR A 86 -7.40 -19.81 1.49
CA THR A 86 -7.54 -21.15 0.93
C THR A 86 -8.57 -21.18 -0.21
N GLN A 87 -9.72 -20.55 -0.04
CA GLN A 87 -10.73 -20.41 -1.10
C GLN A 87 -10.22 -19.58 -2.28
N ALA A 88 -9.45 -18.50 -2.00
CA ALA A 88 -8.85 -17.66 -3.04
C ALA A 88 -7.82 -18.40 -3.89
N LEU A 89 -7.23 -19.48 -3.38
CA LEU A 89 -6.32 -20.37 -4.11
C LEU A 89 -7.02 -21.50 -4.85
N SER A 90 -8.26 -21.78 -4.50
CA SER A 90 -9.09 -22.73 -5.26
C SER A 90 -9.29 -22.26 -6.70
N GLN A 91 -9.90 -23.06 -7.56
CA GLN A 91 -10.05 -22.76 -8.99
C GLN A 91 -10.84 -21.47 -9.28
N GLU A 92 -11.64 -21.01 -8.32
CA GLU A 92 -12.49 -19.81 -8.47
C GLU A 92 -11.74 -18.47 -8.33
N GLY A 93 -10.58 -18.45 -7.68
CA GLY A 93 -9.79 -17.23 -7.40
C GLY A 93 -10.41 -16.34 -6.30
N PRO A 94 -9.75 -15.24 -5.93
CA PRO A 94 -10.25 -14.32 -4.91
C PRO A 94 -11.53 -13.62 -5.35
N ALA A 95 -12.42 -13.29 -4.38
CA ALA A 95 -13.65 -12.58 -4.64
C ALA A 95 -13.37 -11.12 -5.09
N PRO A 96 -14.04 -10.61 -6.11
CA PRO A 96 -13.99 -9.18 -6.41
C PRO A 96 -14.63 -8.38 -5.26
N VAL A 97 -14.14 -7.18 -5.02
CA VAL A 97 -14.69 -6.27 -3.99
C VAL A 97 -16.10 -5.79 -4.36
N SER A 98 -16.40 -5.75 -5.65
CA SER A 98 -17.70 -5.35 -6.18
C SER A 98 -17.97 -6.09 -7.48
N GLU A 99 -19.19 -6.63 -7.62
CA GLU A 99 -19.70 -7.18 -8.89
C GLU A 99 -20.28 -6.08 -9.78
N GLU A 100 -20.67 -4.94 -9.19
CA GLU A 100 -21.22 -3.78 -9.89
C GLU A 100 -20.17 -2.68 -9.96
N GLY A 101 -19.43 -2.61 -11.05
CA GLY A 101 -18.52 -1.50 -11.31
C GLY A 101 -17.18 -1.87 -11.94
N GLU A 102 -16.44 -0.85 -12.34
CA GLU A 102 -15.13 -0.99 -13.00
C GLU A 102 -13.98 -1.39 -12.05
N GLN A 103 -14.23 -1.54 -10.75
CA GLN A 103 -13.19 -1.81 -9.75
C GLN A 103 -12.85 -3.30 -9.73
N ARG A 104 -11.63 -3.64 -10.19
CA ARG A 104 -11.10 -5.01 -10.24
C ARG A 104 -10.16 -5.28 -9.06
N VAL A 105 -10.59 -4.95 -7.85
CA VAL A 105 -9.83 -5.30 -6.64
C VAL A 105 -10.32 -6.65 -6.14
N TRP A 106 -9.40 -7.57 -5.93
CA TRP A 106 -9.65 -8.85 -5.29
C TRP A 106 -9.21 -8.78 -3.83
N TYR A 107 -10.05 -9.18 -2.93
CA TYR A 107 -9.76 -9.20 -1.50
C TYR A 107 -9.75 -10.62 -0.96
N ALA A 108 -8.77 -10.93 -0.10
CA ALA A 108 -8.74 -12.16 0.68
C ALA A 108 -8.09 -11.92 2.05
N ALA A 109 -8.54 -12.69 3.04
CA ALA A 109 -8.01 -12.68 4.40
C ALA A 109 -7.92 -14.11 4.94
N PRO A 110 -7.13 -14.38 6.00
CA PRO A 110 -7.15 -15.65 6.70
C PRO A 110 -8.55 -15.94 7.24
N ASP A 111 -8.94 -17.21 7.27
CA ASP A 111 -10.08 -17.63 8.07
C ASP A 111 -9.68 -17.59 9.55
N ALA A 112 -10.47 -16.93 10.37
CA ALA A 112 -10.27 -16.91 11.82
C ALA A 112 -10.42 -18.30 12.47
N LEU A 113 -10.98 -19.26 11.75
CA LEU A 113 -11.24 -20.66 12.19
C LEU A 113 -10.20 -21.64 11.63
N GLU A 114 -9.38 -21.22 10.66
CA GLU A 114 -8.30 -22.07 10.11
C GLU A 114 -7.03 -21.99 11.00
N GLU A 115 -6.18 -23.01 10.88
CA GLU A 115 -4.89 -23.03 11.56
C GLU A 115 -4.05 -21.79 11.23
N PRO A 116 -3.18 -21.34 12.15
CA PRO A 116 -2.31 -20.21 11.91
C PRO A 116 -1.53 -20.39 10.61
N LEU A 117 -1.56 -19.39 9.75
CA LEU A 117 -0.82 -19.39 8.50
C LEU A 117 0.67 -19.54 8.77
N ASP A 118 1.27 -20.58 8.20
CA ASP A 118 2.72 -20.69 8.19
C ASP A 118 3.36 -19.89 7.05
N ALA A 119 4.67 -19.70 7.13
CA ALA A 119 5.44 -18.93 6.16
C ALA A 119 5.45 -19.58 4.76
N ASP A 120 5.44 -20.89 4.69
CA ASP A 120 5.49 -21.65 3.42
C ASP A 120 4.19 -21.48 2.65
N LEU A 121 3.06 -21.57 3.34
CA LEU A 121 1.73 -21.32 2.77
C LEU A 121 1.58 -19.89 2.27
N VAL A 122 2.05 -18.89 3.03
CA VAL A 122 2.08 -17.49 2.61
C VAL A 122 2.91 -17.34 1.32
N SER A 123 4.08 -17.94 1.25
CA SER A 123 4.96 -17.89 0.08
C SER A 123 4.31 -18.53 -1.16
N GLU A 124 3.63 -19.65 -0.98
CA GLU A 124 2.86 -20.29 -2.05
C GLU A 124 1.75 -19.38 -2.57
N TRP A 125 0.99 -18.77 -1.67
CA TRP A 125 -0.08 -17.84 -2.06
C TRP A 125 0.43 -16.63 -2.81
N MET A 126 1.50 -16.03 -2.34
CA MET A 126 2.15 -14.92 -3.03
C MET A 126 2.55 -15.30 -4.46
N GLY A 127 3.07 -16.51 -4.64
CA GLY A 127 3.40 -17.04 -5.96
C GLY A 127 2.18 -17.27 -6.86
N ARG A 128 1.10 -17.83 -6.32
CA ARG A 128 -0.14 -18.11 -7.08
C ARG A 128 -0.87 -16.82 -7.46
N LEU A 129 -1.00 -15.86 -6.53
CA LEU A 129 -1.69 -14.59 -6.79
C LEU A 129 -0.95 -13.73 -7.81
N SER A 130 0.39 -13.72 -7.78
CA SER A 130 1.20 -13.00 -8.77
C SER A 130 1.03 -13.51 -10.22
N ARG A 131 0.49 -14.68 -10.41
CA ARG A 131 0.15 -15.19 -11.75
C ARG A 131 -1.23 -14.72 -12.25
N ARG A 132 -2.07 -14.23 -11.33
CA ARG A 132 -3.46 -13.84 -11.63
C ARG A 132 -3.70 -12.34 -11.51
N ALA A 133 -2.97 -11.66 -10.61
CA ALA A 133 -3.06 -10.23 -10.40
C ALA A 133 -1.78 -9.52 -10.85
N ALA A 134 -1.92 -8.41 -11.54
CA ALA A 134 -0.78 -7.58 -11.95
C ALA A 134 -0.11 -6.91 -10.74
N ILE A 135 -0.92 -6.56 -9.72
CA ILE A 135 -0.45 -5.96 -8.47
C ILE A 135 -1.05 -6.76 -7.30
N THR A 136 -0.23 -7.15 -6.36
CA THR A 136 -0.65 -7.74 -5.09
C THR A 136 -0.10 -6.89 -3.95
N LEU A 137 -1.00 -6.28 -3.16
CA LEU A 137 -0.66 -5.57 -1.93
C LEU A 137 -0.96 -6.48 -0.74
N VAL A 138 -0.04 -6.54 0.22
CA VAL A 138 -0.20 -7.37 1.41
C VAL A 138 -0.07 -6.53 2.66
N GLU A 139 -1.14 -6.47 3.44
CA GLU A 139 -1.09 -5.94 4.80
C GLU A 139 -0.44 -6.97 5.72
N CYS A 140 0.79 -6.71 6.15
CA CYS A 140 1.51 -7.61 7.05
C CYS A 140 1.07 -7.44 8.50
N PRO A 141 1.25 -8.45 9.36
CA PRO A 141 1.17 -8.30 10.81
C PRO A 141 2.01 -7.13 11.34
N THR A 142 1.70 -6.64 12.53
CA THR A 142 2.44 -5.48 13.11
C THR A 142 3.86 -5.85 13.53
N THR A 143 4.11 -7.13 13.79
CA THR A 143 5.39 -7.62 14.28
C THR A 143 6.27 -8.07 13.14
N LEU A 144 7.47 -7.51 13.02
CA LEU A 144 8.46 -7.92 12.01
C LEU A 144 9.04 -9.30 12.25
N ASP A 145 9.06 -9.74 13.50
CA ASP A 145 9.51 -11.09 13.87
C ASP A 145 8.50 -12.19 13.52
N ASP A 146 7.29 -11.80 13.09
CA ASP A 146 6.29 -12.75 12.61
C ASP A 146 6.79 -13.47 11.34
N PRO A 147 6.82 -14.81 11.33
CA PRO A 147 7.29 -15.57 10.17
C PRO A 147 6.52 -15.23 8.88
N ARG A 148 5.23 -14.90 8.98
CA ARG A 148 4.40 -14.47 7.85
C ARG A 148 4.89 -13.15 7.26
N THR A 149 5.24 -12.17 8.13
CA THR A 149 5.81 -10.89 7.69
C THR A 149 7.12 -11.10 6.95
N ARG A 150 8.00 -11.95 7.47
CA ARG A 150 9.28 -12.29 6.81
C ARG A 150 9.05 -12.93 5.45
N ALA A 151 8.19 -13.93 5.35
CA ALA A 151 7.86 -14.60 4.09
C ALA A 151 7.30 -13.63 3.03
N VAL A 152 6.44 -12.70 3.45
CA VAL A 152 5.91 -11.65 2.56
C VAL A 152 7.01 -10.71 2.09
N VAL A 153 7.86 -10.21 3.00
CA VAL A 153 8.97 -9.30 2.68
C VAL A 153 9.96 -9.97 1.72
N GLU A 154 10.36 -11.21 2.00
CA GLU A 154 11.27 -11.99 1.17
C GLU A 154 10.71 -12.25 -0.25
N SER A 155 9.41 -12.47 -0.36
CA SER A 155 8.75 -12.69 -1.64
C SER A 155 8.36 -11.39 -2.36
N ALA A 156 8.40 -10.24 -1.70
CA ALA A 156 8.01 -8.95 -2.27
C ALA A 156 8.99 -8.44 -3.32
N HIS A 157 8.51 -7.62 -4.24
CA HIS A 157 9.34 -6.86 -5.19
C HIS A 157 9.67 -5.46 -4.68
N VAL A 158 8.88 -4.95 -3.74
CA VAL A 158 9.07 -3.67 -3.06
C VAL A 158 8.38 -3.70 -1.72
N VAL A 159 8.93 -3.01 -0.73
CA VAL A 159 8.35 -2.86 0.61
C VAL A 159 7.91 -1.42 0.81
N LEU A 160 6.68 -1.24 1.28
CA LEU A 160 6.16 0.04 1.75
C LEU A 160 6.18 0.07 3.28
N VAL A 161 7.02 0.92 3.86
CA VAL A 161 7.11 1.13 5.30
C VAL A 161 6.21 2.28 5.71
N VAL A 162 5.19 2.02 6.51
CA VAL A 162 4.20 3.02 6.92
C VAL A 162 4.48 3.48 8.36
N GLY A 163 4.55 4.79 8.55
CA GLY A 163 4.71 5.42 9.87
C GLY A 163 3.79 6.62 10.03
N THR A 164 3.43 6.96 11.27
CA THR A 164 2.64 8.15 11.57
C THR A 164 3.45 9.44 11.43
N ALA A 165 2.81 10.55 11.07
CA ALA A 165 3.42 11.87 11.03
C ALA A 165 3.61 12.45 12.45
N THR A 166 4.30 11.70 13.30
CA THR A 166 4.75 12.07 14.63
C THR A 166 6.27 11.92 14.72
N ALA A 167 6.90 12.52 15.72
CA ALA A 167 8.34 12.37 15.92
C ALA A 167 8.74 10.90 16.16
N SER A 168 7.92 10.15 16.91
CA SER A 168 8.13 8.71 17.14
C SER A 168 7.93 7.92 15.87
N GLY A 169 6.80 8.09 15.17
CA GLY A 169 6.48 7.34 13.96
C GLY A 169 7.48 7.58 12.84
N ALA A 170 7.95 8.82 12.64
CA ALA A 170 8.99 9.12 11.66
C ALA A 170 10.33 8.44 12.00
N ARG A 171 10.69 8.36 13.30
CA ARG A 171 11.89 7.66 13.75
C ARG A 171 11.79 6.16 13.51
N GLN A 172 10.69 5.53 13.91
CA GLN A 172 10.43 4.11 13.69
C GLN A 172 10.41 3.76 12.19
N LEU A 173 9.80 4.61 11.36
CA LEU A 173 9.84 4.46 9.92
C LEU A 173 11.28 4.45 9.40
N ALA A 174 12.11 5.40 9.85
CA ALA A 174 13.50 5.47 9.41
C ALA A 174 14.35 4.27 9.88
N GLU A 175 14.11 3.78 11.09
CA GLU A 175 14.77 2.58 11.63
C GLU A 175 14.41 1.34 10.81
N LEU A 176 13.09 1.13 10.57
CA LEU A 176 12.61 0.01 9.78
C LEU A 176 13.07 0.10 8.31
N TYR A 177 13.05 1.30 7.73
CA TYR A 177 13.56 1.52 6.37
C TYR A 177 15.02 1.07 6.25
N ARG A 178 15.89 1.43 7.23
CA ARG A 178 17.30 1.02 7.21
C ARG A 178 17.49 -0.47 7.41
N ALA A 179 16.69 -1.10 8.27
CA ALA A 179 16.75 -2.55 8.48
C ALA A 179 16.45 -3.36 7.21
N MET A 180 15.76 -2.75 6.24
CA MET A 180 15.39 -3.36 4.96
C MET A 180 16.34 -3.01 3.81
N LEU A 181 17.38 -2.22 4.03
CA LEU A 181 18.40 -1.95 3.01
C LEU A 181 19.37 -3.14 2.84
N PRO A 182 20.15 -3.21 1.71
CA PRO A 182 21.04 -4.32 1.40
C PRO A 182 22.01 -4.74 2.50
N ASP A 183 22.46 -3.80 3.31
CA ASP A 183 23.34 -4.05 4.45
C ASP A 183 22.56 -4.15 5.79
N GLY A 184 21.24 -4.23 5.73
CA GLY A 184 20.36 -4.36 6.89
C GLY A 184 20.02 -5.81 7.21
N ASP A 185 19.38 -6.03 8.37
CA ASP A 185 19.05 -7.36 8.90
C ASP A 185 18.00 -8.13 8.08
N LEU A 186 17.25 -7.49 7.19
CA LEU A 186 16.07 -8.03 6.51
C LEU A 186 16.20 -8.17 4.98
N ASP A 187 17.40 -8.31 4.47
CA ASP A 187 17.74 -8.57 3.07
C ASP A 187 16.96 -7.78 1.98
N ALA A 188 17.71 -7.05 1.26
CA ALA A 188 17.42 -5.94 0.37
C ALA A 188 16.33 -6.10 -0.67
N ARG A 189 15.21 -5.55 -0.37
CA ARG A 189 14.22 -5.17 -1.40
C ARG A 189 14.20 -3.64 -1.55
N PRO A 190 13.83 -3.10 -2.72
CA PRO A 190 13.55 -1.68 -2.82
C PRO A 190 12.51 -1.26 -1.79
N VAL A 191 12.76 -0.16 -1.07
CA VAL A 191 11.92 0.31 0.03
C VAL A 191 11.40 1.71 -0.27
N LEU A 192 10.14 1.96 0.05
CA LEU A 192 9.55 3.30 0.08
C LEU A 192 8.94 3.55 1.45
N GLY A 193 9.21 4.71 2.05
CA GLY A 193 8.52 5.17 3.24
C GLY A 193 7.18 5.84 2.90
N LEU A 194 6.18 5.71 3.76
CA LEU A 194 4.94 6.46 3.70
C LEU A 194 4.65 7.07 5.06
N LEU A 195 4.73 8.38 5.15
CA LEU A 195 4.39 9.13 6.37
C LEU A 195 2.91 9.49 6.33
N THR A 196 2.10 8.97 7.26
CA THR A 196 0.65 9.19 7.29
C THR A 196 0.28 10.29 8.29
N GLU A 197 -0.46 11.27 7.84
CA GLU A 197 -0.97 12.37 8.65
C GLU A 197 -2.35 12.02 9.20
N ARG A 198 -2.52 12.06 10.53
CA ARG A 198 -3.80 11.73 11.18
C ARG A 198 -4.69 12.93 11.44
N ALA A 199 -4.09 14.09 11.59
CA ALA A 199 -4.78 15.35 11.86
C ALA A 199 -3.99 16.50 11.24
N THR A 200 -4.65 17.62 11.03
CA THR A 200 -4.03 18.82 10.45
C THR A 200 -3.10 19.54 11.41
N ASP A 201 -3.18 19.26 12.71
CA ASP A 201 -2.50 20.02 13.78
C ASP A 201 -1.29 19.25 14.35
N ALA A 202 -0.65 18.41 13.56
CA ALA A 202 0.51 17.65 14.00
C ALA A 202 1.68 18.57 14.42
N ASN A 203 2.22 18.34 15.62
CA ASN A 203 3.44 18.99 16.10
C ASN A 203 4.48 17.91 16.48
N PRO A 204 5.66 17.83 15.84
CA PRO A 204 6.16 18.72 14.79
C PRO A 204 5.37 18.62 13.47
N SER A 205 5.42 19.67 12.64
CA SER A 205 4.70 19.65 11.35
C SER A 205 5.22 18.54 10.43
N THR A 206 4.33 17.92 9.66
CA THR A 206 4.68 16.87 8.70
C THR A 206 5.79 17.29 7.74
N ARG A 207 5.83 18.56 7.32
CA ARG A 207 6.92 19.12 6.51
C ARG A 207 8.27 19.06 7.22
N SER A 208 8.31 19.27 8.54
CA SER A 208 9.55 19.19 9.31
C SER A 208 10.03 17.75 9.45
N LEU A 209 9.10 16.82 9.64
CA LEU A 209 9.38 15.39 9.70
C LEU A 209 9.86 14.86 8.33
N SER A 210 9.21 15.27 7.25
CA SER A 210 9.62 14.92 5.88
C SER A 210 11.07 15.38 5.62
N ARG A 211 11.40 16.65 5.91
CA ARG A 211 12.78 17.14 5.79
C ARG A 211 13.78 16.41 6.69
N TRP A 212 13.33 15.93 7.85
CA TRP A 212 14.18 15.12 8.71
C TRP A 212 14.45 13.73 8.07
N LEU A 213 13.42 13.08 7.52
CA LEU A 213 13.56 11.82 6.79
C LEU A 213 14.47 11.96 5.57
N ASP A 214 14.37 13.07 4.81
CA ASP A 214 15.27 13.37 3.69
C ASP A 214 16.75 13.39 4.14
N ARG A 215 17.02 14.07 5.28
CA ARG A 215 18.37 14.09 5.87
C ARG A 215 18.86 12.73 6.37
N GLN A 216 17.95 11.82 6.65
CA GLN A 216 18.27 10.45 7.03
C GLN A 216 18.46 9.53 5.81
N GLY A 217 18.32 10.03 4.59
CA GLY A 217 18.41 9.25 3.36
C GLY A 217 17.19 8.35 3.11
N VAL A 218 16.07 8.63 3.77
CA VAL A 218 14.84 7.83 3.63
C VAL A 218 14.02 8.34 2.47
N GLY A 219 13.93 7.55 1.40
CA GLY A 219 12.99 7.80 0.30
C GLY A 219 11.56 7.62 0.78
N HIS A 220 10.76 8.69 0.75
CA HIS A 220 9.40 8.64 1.30
C HIS A 220 8.40 9.51 0.58
N HIS A 221 7.12 9.18 0.76
CA HIS A 221 5.97 10.01 0.40
C HIS A 221 5.20 10.40 1.66
N VAL A 222 4.30 11.37 1.51
CA VAL A 222 3.38 11.81 2.57
C VAL A 222 1.96 11.57 2.12
N ALA A 223 1.20 10.84 2.92
CA ALA A 223 -0.24 10.73 2.83
C ALA A 223 -0.86 11.77 3.76
N SER A 224 -1.25 12.90 3.21
CA SER A 224 -1.86 13.99 3.97
C SER A 224 -3.22 13.58 4.53
N HIS A 225 -3.60 14.21 5.65
CA HIS A 225 -4.89 13.99 6.27
C HIS A 225 -6.04 14.30 5.31
N ASP A 226 -6.95 13.35 5.15
CA ASP A 226 -8.17 13.47 4.36
C ASP A 226 -9.38 13.12 5.23
N ARG A 227 -10.42 13.97 5.18
CA ARG A 227 -11.62 13.80 6.03
C ARG A 227 -12.38 12.53 5.70
N HIS A 228 -12.52 12.18 4.41
CA HIS A 228 -13.19 10.95 4.00
C HIS A 228 -12.40 9.73 4.46
N LEU A 229 -11.10 9.70 4.26
CA LEU A 229 -10.24 8.62 4.71
C LEU A 229 -10.21 8.48 6.24
N ALA A 230 -10.35 9.57 6.99
CA ALA A 230 -10.35 9.58 8.44
C ALA A 230 -11.63 8.96 9.06
N THR A 231 -12.73 8.83 8.31
CA THR A 231 -13.98 8.24 8.83
C THR A 231 -13.87 6.78 9.22
N GLY A 232 -12.92 6.04 8.65
CA GLY A 232 -12.84 4.60 8.85
C GLY A 232 -13.83 3.77 8.04
N ALA A 233 -14.70 4.40 7.26
CA ALA A 233 -15.69 3.76 6.38
C ALA A 233 -15.07 3.27 5.06
N THR A 234 -15.90 2.68 4.20
CA THR A 234 -15.56 2.32 2.81
C THR A 234 -15.00 3.52 2.06
N ILE A 235 -13.92 3.32 1.34
CA ILE A 235 -13.24 4.38 0.61
C ILE A 235 -13.92 4.58 -0.75
N ASP A 236 -14.45 5.78 -0.94
CA ASP A 236 -14.89 6.26 -2.25
C ASP A 236 -13.82 7.23 -2.79
N MET A 237 -13.11 6.81 -3.83
CA MET A 237 -12.03 7.61 -4.45
C MET A 237 -12.52 8.92 -5.04
N ALA A 238 -13.81 9.04 -5.38
CA ALA A 238 -14.39 10.27 -5.89
C ALA A 238 -14.55 11.36 -4.81
N GLN A 239 -14.65 10.97 -3.55
CA GLN A 239 -14.75 11.89 -2.41
C GLN A 239 -13.39 12.44 -1.94
N LEU A 240 -12.28 11.88 -2.42
CA LEU A 240 -10.96 12.42 -2.09
C LEU A 240 -10.71 13.72 -2.84
N ALA A 241 -10.08 14.68 -2.16
CA ALA A 241 -9.58 15.89 -2.82
C ALA A 241 -8.58 15.51 -3.94
N GLU A 242 -8.57 16.31 -5.02
CA GLU A 242 -7.71 16.08 -6.18
C GLU A 242 -6.23 15.92 -5.79
N ALA A 243 -5.73 16.78 -4.90
CA ALA A 243 -4.36 16.71 -4.43
C ALA A 243 -4.03 15.37 -3.74
N HIS A 244 -5.00 14.79 -3.00
CA HIS A 244 -4.82 13.49 -2.35
C HIS A 244 -4.83 12.36 -3.37
N ARG A 245 -5.72 12.39 -4.37
CA ARG A 245 -5.71 11.43 -5.49
C ARG A 245 -4.39 11.44 -6.24
N ILE A 246 -3.85 12.63 -6.54
CA ILE A 246 -2.53 12.79 -7.16
C ILE A 246 -1.43 12.21 -6.26
N GLY A 247 -1.48 12.48 -4.95
CA GLY A 247 -0.51 11.92 -3.98
C GLY A 247 -0.50 10.40 -3.97
N TRP A 248 -1.66 9.77 -3.94
CA TRP A 248 -1.79 8.32 -3.99
C TRP A 248 -1.36 7.73 -5.35
N ALA A 249 -1.70 8.38 -6.46
CA ALA A 249 -1.24 7.98 -7.79
C ALA A 249 0.29 8.07 -7.93
N ARG A 250 0.93 9.09 -7.35
CA ARG A 250 2.40 9.20 -7.26
C ARG A 250 3.00 8.05 -6.45
N THR A 251 2.40 7.73 -5.30
CA THR A 251 2.87 6.62 -4.46
C THR A 251 2.77 5.29 -5.22
N ALA A 252 1.65 5.04 -5.90
CA ALA A 252 1.45 3.87 -6.75
C ALA A 252 2.49 3.80 -7.89
N SER A 253 2.72 4.92 -8.58
CA SER A 253 3.73 5.04 -9.65
C SER A 253 5.14 4.72 -9.15
N THR A 254 5.53 5.29 -7.99
CA THR A 254 6.85 5.06 -7.38
C THR A 254 7.03 3.60 -6.96
N LEU A 255 6.03 3.00 -6.30
CA LEU A 255 6.06 1.58 -5.92
C LEU A 255 6.21 0.67 -7.15
N LEU A 256 5.47 0.97 -8.22
CA LEU A 256 5.57 0.18 -9.45
C LEU A 256 6.97 0.32 -10.10
N ALA A 257 7.54 1.53 -10.15
CA ALA A 257 8.89 1.77 -10.67
C ALA A 257 9.94 1.00 -9.85
N LEU A 258 9.91 1.14 -8.52
CA LEU A 258 10.81 0.42 -7.62
C LEU A 258 10.69 -1.10 -7.76
N SER A 259 9.47 -1.63 -7.84
CA SER A 259 9.22 -3.08 -8.02
C SER A 259 9.79 -3.64 -9.33
N ARG A 260 10.16 -2.78 -10.27
CA ARG A 260 10.78 -3.12 -11.55
C ARG A 260 12.29 -2.85 -11.57
N GLY A 261 12.89 -2.48 -10.45
CA GLY A 261 14.30 -2.08 -10.36
C GLY A 261 14.60 -0.76 -11.07
N GLN A 262 13.61 0.12 -11.23
CA GLN A 262 13.77 1.42 -11.88
C GLN A 262 13.80 2.53 -10.84
N ALA A 263 14.63 3.57 -11.08
CA ALA A 263 14.55 4.77 -10.28
C ALA A 263 13.14 5.42 -10.42
N PRO A 264 12.58 5.97 -9.33
CA PRO A 264 11.31 6.72 -9.43
C PRO A 264 11.49 7.90 -10.39
N THR A 265 10.48 8.12 -11.22
CA THR A 265 10.46 9.32 -12.08
C THR A 265 10.17 10.54 -11.20
N PRO A 266 10.95 11.61 -11.28
CA PRO A 266 10.80 12.81 -10.45
C PRO A 266 9.46 13.53 -10.62
#